data_228f4a7f58306f1aae2ef104b5a5cf17
#
_entry.id   228f4a7f58306f1aae2ef104b5a5cf17
#
_cell.length_a   1.000
_cell.length_b   1.000
_cell.length_c   1.000
_cell.angle_alpha   90.00
_cell.angle_beta   90.00
_cell.angle_gamma   90.00
#
_symmetry.space_group_name_H-M   'P 1'
#
loop_
_entity.id
_entity.type
_entity.pdbx_description
1 polymer ?
#
loop_
_entity_poly.entity_id
_entity_poly.type
_entity_poly.pdbx_seq_one_letter_code
_entity_poly.pdbx_strand_id
1 'polypeptide(L)'
;MVDLFNTERYIPPYTEIIIELERAPVTLPLLSDLASLNAKIQIMDINMAVRRFTPHQSLILDHEKRMKRGDRMILPFTRTSVRYRTLHPGVLSTVVPGCFTGQLPYSMIVGFLTNEQLSEVTHNPFIFNTQNLKKFNVVKNGVSIPQDPVNIGDLTGGGALLGYTHFIENIGSNIFTHDSGITPDDYFNRSFFIAYDFTPDKTLGANNYEQENGTIDLCLQFKKTDKYPSHTNSSRML
;
A
#
# COMPACT_ATOMS: atom_id res chain seq x y z
N MET A 1 -11.70 1.18 1.35
CA MET A 1 -12.91 0.45 1.75
C MET A 1 -12.45 -0.77 2.52
N VAL A 2 -13.04 -1.08 3.67
CA VAL A 2 -12.62 -2.26 4.43
C VAL A 2 -13.20 -3.49 3.74
N ASP A 3 -12.35 -4.41 3.34
CA ASP A 3 -12.72 -5.60 2.57
C ASP A 3 -13.75 -6.49 3.29
N LEU A 4 -13.72 -6.50 4.62
CA LEU A 4 -14.69 -7.21 5.44
C LEU A 4 -16.15 -6.84 5.12
N PHE A 5 -16.43 -5.60 4.71
CA PHE A 5 -17.77 -5.14 4.36
C PHE A 5 -18.12 -5.30 2.87
N ASN A 6 -17.15 -5.71 2.06
CA ASN A 6 -17.33 -5.98 0.63
C ASN A 6 -17.34 -7.49 0.32
N THR A 7 -17.55 -8.31 1.33
CA THR A 7 -17.63 -9.77 1.16
C THR A 7 -19.01 -10.19 0.65
N GLU A 8 -19.05 -11.21 -0.20
CA GLU A 8 -20.30 -11.86 -0.62
C GLU A 8 -20.91 -12.75 0.47
N ARG A 9 -20.18 -12.97 1.57
CA ARG A 9 -20.62 -13.78 2.70
C ARG A 9 -21.26 -12.90 3.76
N TYR A 10 -22.35 -13.36 4.34
CA TYR A 10 -22.98 -12.65 5.43
C TYR A 10 -22.32 -12.98 6.77
N ILE A 11 -22.33 -11.98 7.65
CA ILE A 11 -21.87 -12.13 9.02
C ILE A 11 -23.03 -12.71 9.84
N PRO A 12 -22.81 -13.83 10.57
CA PRO A 12 -23.88 -14.48 11.32
C PRO A 12 -24.40 -13.58 12.44
N PRO A 13 -25.66 -13.81 12.91
CA PRO A 13 -26.20 -13.10 14.06
C PRO A 13 -25.35 -13.37 15.31
N TYR A 14 -25.41 -12.46 16.26
CA TYR A 14 -24.64 -12.50 17.52
C TYR A 14 -23.12 -12.35 17.35
N THR A 15 -22.65 -11.90 16.20
CA THR A 15 -21.25 -11.50 16.04
C THR A 15 -21.08 -10.05 16.48
N GLU A 16 -20.19 -9.81 17.43
CA GLU A 16 -19.83 -8.47 17.85
C GLU A 16 -18.80 -7.90 16.86
N ILE A 17 -19.04 -6.69 16.37
CA ILE A 17 -18.16 -5.95 15.48
C ILE A 17 -17.80 -4.65 16.16
N ILE A 18 -16.54 -4.47 16.50
CA ILE A 18 -16.00 -3.23 17.06
C ILE A 18 -15.27 -2.49 15.94
N ILE A 19 -15.67 -1.24 15.70
CA ILE A 19 -15.05 -0.37 14.71
C ILE A 19 -14.39 0.78 15.43
N GLU A 20 -13.07 0.82 15.37
CA GLU A 20 -12.27 1.90 15.93
C GLU A 20 -11.79 2.80 14.79
N LEU A 21 -12.03 4.12 14.92
CA LEU A 21 -11.61 5.12 13.96
C LEU A 21 -10.56 6.02 14.62
N GLU A 22 -9.33 5.91 14.17
CA GLU A 22 -8.26 6.79 14.58
C GLU A 22 -8.16 7.97 13.62
N ARG A 23 -8.17 9.19 14.16
CA ARG A 23 -8.08 10.40 13.35
C ARG A 23 -6.65 10.65 12.91
N ALA A 24 -6.45 10.87 11.60
CA ALA A 24 -5.18 11.30 11.05
C ALA A 24 -4.74 12.68 11.63
N PRO A 25 -3.44 12.96 11.68
CA PRO A 25 -2.93 14.29 12.01
C PRO A 25 -3.55 15.38 11.11
N VAL A 26 -3.70 16.58 11.64
CA VAL A 26 -4.35 17.70 10.92
C VAL A 26 -3.62 18.07 9.63
N THR A 27 -2.32 17.85 9.57
CA THR A 27 -1.48 18.11 8.40
C THR A 27 -1.82 17.23 7.19
N LEU A 28 -2.41 16.06 7.40
CA LEU A 28 -2.75 15.15 6.31
C LEU A 28 -4.02 15.60 5.52
N PRO A 29 -5.15 15.94 6.18
CA PRO A 29 -6.38 16.33 5.48
C PRO A 29 -6.48 17.82 5.15
N LEU A 30 -5.57 18.65 5.65
CA LEU A 30 -5.57 20.09 5.40
C LEU A 30 -4.36 20.50 4.58
N LEU A 31 -4.62 21.11 3.44
CA LEU A 31 -3.61 21.74 2.59
C LEU A 31 -3.88 23.26 2.55
N SER A 32 -2.87 24.06 2.84
CA SER A 32 -2.97 25.52 2.85
C SER A 32 -1.66 26.17 2.49
N ASP A 33 -1.71 27.28 1.80
CA ASP A 33 -0.54 28.14 1.50
C ASP A 33 -0.02 28.87 2.76
N LEU A 34 -0.78 28.87 3.84
CA LEU A 34 -0.43 29.51 5.10
C LEU A 34 0.16 28.48 6.10
N ALA A 35 1.44 28.59 6.38
CA ALA A 35 2.13 27.71 7.33
C ALA A 35 1.56 27.77 8.77
N SER A 36 0.95 28.87 9.16
CA SER A 36 0.39 29.10 10.50
C SER A 36 -1.13 28.97 10.55
N LEU A 37 -1.72 28.10 9.72
CA LEU A 37 -3.16 27.92 9.70
C LEU A 37 -3.65 27.25 10.99
N ASN A 38 -4.43 27.99 11.78
CA ASN A 38 -5.10 27.46 12.98
C ASN A 38 -6.49 26.93 12.61
N ALA A 39 -6.52 25.90 11.76
CA ALA A 39 -7.75 25.23 11.36
C ALA A 39 -7.93 23.93 12.13
N LYS A 40 -9.19 23.57 12.38
CA LYS A 40 -9.56 22.32 13.04
C LYS A 40 -10.63 21.61 12.23
N ILE A 41 -10.46 20.31 12.05
CA ILE A 41 -11.50 19.46 11.49
C ILE A 41 -12.27 18.89 12.68
N GLN A 42 -13.59 19.11 12.67
CA GLN A 42 -14.51 18.56 13.65
C GLN A 42 -15.45 17.60 12.94
N ILE A 43 -15.49 16.36 13.42
CA ILE A 43 -16.47 15.38 12.94
C ILE A 43 -17.74 15.61 13.74
N MET A 44 -18.83 16.01 13.08
CA MET A 44 -20.09 16.33 13.72
C MET A 44 -20.96 15.08 13.91
N ASP A 45 -20.88 14.15 12.98
CA ASP A 45 -21.67 12.91 13.01
C ASP A 45 -20.98 11.81 12.19
N ILE A 46 -21.16 10.56 12.63
CA ILE A 46 -20.68 9.37 11.91
C ILE A 46 -21.83 8.36 11.88
N ASN A 47 -22.28 8.03 10.68
CA ASN A 47 -23.33 7.06 10.47
C ASN A 47 -22.82 5.86 9.66
N MET A 48 -23.18 4.66 10.08
CA MET A 48 -22.91 3.43 9.35
C MET A 48 -24.20 2.78 8.87
N ALA A 49 -24.36 2.68 7.55
CA ALA A 49 -25.48 1.96 6.96
C ALA A 49 -25.13 0.48 6.79
N VAL A 50 -25.89 -0.39 7.42
CA VAL A 50 -25.69 -1.84 7.36
C VAL A 50 -26.87 -2.49 6.62
N ARG A 51 -26.54 -3.25 5.56
CA ARG A 51 -27.56 -4.05 4.87
C ARG A 51 -27.87 -5.29 5.71
N ARG A 52 -29.12 -5.47 6.07
CA ARG A 52 -29.63 -6.65 6.76
C ARG A 52 -30.48 -7.48 5.82
N PHE A 53 -30.42 -8.78 5.96
CA PHE A 53 -31.33 -9.70 5.27
C PHE A 53 -31.76 -10.81 6.25
N THR A 54 -32.92 -11.38 6.00
CA THR A 54 -33.41 -12.53 6.76
C THR A 54 -33.18 -13.78 5.90
N PRO A 55 -32.25 -14.67 6.28
CA PRO A 55 -32.01 -15.88 5.53
C PRO A 55 -33.19 -16.85 5.64
N HIS A 56 -33.33 -17.74 4.66
CA HIS A 56 -34.36 -18.78 4.70
C HIS A 56 -34.11 -19.71 5.89
N GLN A 57 -35.20 -20.20 6.51
CA GLN A 57 -35.12 -21.00 7.73
C GLN A 57 -34.27 -22.28 7.58
N SER A 58 -34.32 -22.90 6.40
CA SER A 58 -33.47 -24.09 6.10
C SER A 58 -31.98 -23.80 6.23
N LEU A 59 -31.54 -22.60 5.81
CA LEU A 59 -30.14 -22.16 5.91
C LEU A 59 -29.74 -21.95 7.38
N ILE A 60 -30.62 -21.33 8.18
CA ILE A 60 -30.39 -21.14 9.61
C ILE A 60 -30.20 -22.50 10.31
N LEU A 61 -31.08 -23.45 10.02
CA LEU A 61 -31.01 -24.80 10.60
C LEU A 61 -29.75 -25.57 10.17
N ASP A 62 -29.30 -25.41 8.92
CA ASP A 62 -28.05 -26.03 8.45
C ASP A 62 -26.84 -25.43 9.17
N HIS A 63 -26.82 -24.12 9.35
CA HIS A 63 -25.75 -23.46 10.11
C HIS A 63 -25.73 -23.89 11.57
N GLU A 64 -26.87 -23.99 12.22
CA GLU A 64 -26.95 -24.50 13.59
C GLU A 64 -26.45 -25.94 13.71
N LYS A 65 -26.79 -26.81 12.76
CA LYS A 65 -26.28 -28.18 12.70
C LYS A 65 -24.77 -28.23 12.54
N ARG A 66 -24.21 -27.39 11.66
CA ARG A 66 -22.75 -27.30 11.47
C ARG A 66 -22.04 -26.79 12.73
N MET A 67 -22.55 -25.74 13.35
CA MET A 67 -21.99 -25.21 14.60
C MET A 67 -22.04 -26.23 15.73
N LYS A 68 -23.13 -27.01 15.86
CA LYS A 68 -23.25 -28.10 16.84
C LYS A 68 -22.25 -29.23 16.60
N ARG A 69 -21.79 -29.43 15.36
CA ARG A 69 -20.71 -30.37 15.02
C ARG A 69 -19.31 -29.83 15.31
N GLY A 70 -19.19 -28.55 15.67
CA GLY A 70 -17.92 -27.90 15.89
C GLY A 70 -17.28 -27.30 14.61
N ASP A 71 -18.02 -27.24 13.52
CA ASP A 71 -17.55 -26.61 12.27
C ASP A 71 -17.34 -25.12 12.50
N ARG A 72 -16.20 -24.59 12.02
CA ARG A 72 -15.89 -23.17 12.11
C ARG A 72 -16.45 -22.42 10.92
N MET A 73 -17.07 -21.27 11.17
CA MET A 73 -17.38 -20.33 10.11
C MET A 73 -16.12 -19.56 9.72
N ILE A 74 -15.74 -19.64 8.44
CA ILE A 74 -14.58 -18.96 7.90
C ILE A 74 -15.06 -17.80 7.04
N LEU A 75 -14.66 -16.59 7.43
CA LEU A 75 -14.88 -15.37 6.68
C LEU A 75 -13.52 -14.87 6.18
N PRO A 76 -13.14 -15.14 4.91
CA PRO A 76 -11.91 -14.64 4.37
C PRO A 76 -12.03 -13.14 4.08
N PHE A 77 -11.02 -12.38 4.42
CA PHE A 77 -10.91 -10.96 4.09
C PHE A 77 -9.46 -10.56 3.86
N THR A 78 -9.24 -9.57 3.04
CA THR A 78 -7.92 -9.01 2.79
C THR A 78 -7.66 -7.86 3.74
N ARG A 79 -6.47 -7.83 4.33
CA ARG A 79 -6.02 -6.79 5.23
C ARG A 79 -4.89 -5.99 4.60
N THR A 80 -5.03 -4.67 4.57
CA THR A 80 -3.94 -3.76 4.22
C THR A 80 -3.25 -3.27 5.48
N SER A 81 -1.93 -3.30 5.49
CA SER A 81 -1.11 -2.73 6.56
C SER A 81 -0.13 -1.72 5.99
N VAL A 82 -0.01 -0.57 6.63
CA VAL A 82 0.92 0.49 6.25
C VAL A 82 2.09 0.51 7.23
N ARG A 83 3.31 0.60 6.72
CA ARG A 83 4.54 0.67 7.52
C ARG A 83 5.40 1.82 7.04
N TYR A 84 5.94 2.58 7.97
CA TYR A 84 6.85 3.68 7.68
C TYR A 84 8.28 3.31 8.01
N ARG A 85 9.20 3.70 7.15
CA ARG A 85 10.65 3.59 7.37
C ARG A 85 11.31 4.90 7.02
N THR A 86 12.20 5.39 7.89
CA THR A 86 12.95 6.61 7.64
C THR A 86 14.21 6.27 6.86
N LEU A 87 14.44 6.97 5.77
CA LEU A 87 15.68 6.93 4.99
C LEU A 87 16.51 8.16 5.36
N HIS A 88 17.79 7.94 5.65
CA HIS A 88 18.70 9.03 5.97
C HIS A 88 19.18 9.72 4.69
N PRO A 89 19.31 11.06 4.72
CA PRO A 89 19.84 11.81 3.60
C PRO A 89 21.29 11.41 3.27
N GLY A 90 21.64 11.45 2.00
CA GLY A 90 23.01 11.15 1.54
C GLY A 90 23.34 9.66 1.40
N VAL A 91 22.45 8.75 1.72
CA VAL A 91 22.65 7.32 1.54
C VAL A 91 22.44 6.96 0.07
N LEU A 92 23.49 6.42 -0.58
CA LEU A 92 23.44 6.03 -1.99
C LEU A 92 22.90 4.61 -2.21
N SER A 93 23.04 3.75 -1.23
CA SER A 93 22.51 2.38 -1.27
C SER A 93 22.06 1.97 0.11
N THR A 94 20.87 1.41 0.20
CA THR A 94 20.32 0.93 1.46
C THR A 94 19.50 -0.34 1.22
N VAL A 95 19.53 -1.21 2.22
CA VAL A 95 18.62 -2.34 2.33
C VAL A 95 17.72 -2.05 3.53
N VAL A 96 16.44 -2.12 3.32
CA VAL A 96 15.43 -2.06 4.38
C VAL A 96 15.08 -3.50 4.75
N PRO A 97 15.68 -4.03 5.82
CA PRO A 97 15.48 -5.44 6.17
C PRO A 97 14.11 -5.63 6.83
N GLY A 98 13.52 -6.78 6.60
CA GLY A 98 12.29 -7.19 7.26
C GLY A 98 11.14 -6.20 7.05
N CYS A 99 10.97 -5.67 5.84
CA CYS A 99 9.78 -4.89 5.49
C CYS A 99 8.52 -5.64 5.90
N PHE A 100 8.53 -6.94 5.64
CA PHE A 100 7.53 -7.88 6.13
C PHE A 100 8.23 -9.12 6.67
N THR A 101 7.75 -9.62 7.83
CA THR A 101 8.22 -10.84 8.49
C THR A 101 7.02 -11.63 8.97
N GLY A 102 7.10 -12.95 8.88
CA GLY A 102 6.01 -13.86 9.19
C GLY A 102 5.14 -14.10 7.96
N GLN A 103 3.85 -13.86 8.07
CA GLN A 103 2.92 -13.99 6.97
C GLN A 103 3.20 -12.93 5.90
N LEU A 104 3.55 -13.35 4.69
CA LEU A 104 3.92 -12.46 3.60
C LEU A 104 2.68 -11.86 2.93
N PRO A 105 2.72 -10.59 2.52
CA PRO A 105 1.63 -9.97 1.77
C PRO A 105 1.56 -10.54 0.35
N TYR A 106 0.38 -10.52 -0.24
CA TYR A 106 0.20 -10.83 -1.66
C TYR A 106 0.76 -9.73 -2.56
N SER A 107 0.66 -8.50 -2.11
CA SER A 107 1.18 -7.34 -2.84
C SER A 107 1.81 -6.32 -1.90
N MET A 108 2.75 -5.56 -2.42
CA MET A 108 3.43 -4.49 -1.70
C MET A 108 3.54 -3.26 -2.61
N ILE A 109 3.17 -2.11 -2.08
CA ILE A 109 3.34 -0.82 -2.75
C ILE A 109 4.22 0.06 -1.87
N VAL A 110 5.22 0.69 -2.47
CA VAL A 110 6.17 1.57 -1.80
C VAL A 110 6.15 2.94 -2.44
N GLY A 111 5.97 3.97 -1.63
CA GLY A 111 6.06 5.38 -2.04
C GLY A 111 7.05 6.13 -1.17
N PHE A 112 7.59 7.25 -1.67
CA PHE A 112 8.54 8.10 -0.95
C PHE A 112 7.91 9.45 -0.64
N LEU A 113 8.01 9.86 0.62
CA LEU A 113 7.56 11.16 1.10
C LEU A 113 8.69 11.87 1.81
N THR A 114 8.72 13.19 1.72
CA THR A 114 9.62 14.03 2.53
C THR A 114 9.00 14.26 3.90
N ASN A 115 9.83 14.58 4.89
CA ASN A 115 9.32 14.93 6.22
C ASN A 115 8.43 16.17 6.19
N GLU A 116 8.74 17.15 5.35
CA GLU A 116 7.96 18.37 5.15
C GLU A 116 6.53 18.05 4.70
N GLN A 117 6.36 17.12 3.77
CA GLN A 117 5.03 16.68 3.33
C GLN A 117 4.18 16.04 4.43
N LEU A 118 4.81 15.49 5.47
CA LEU A 118 4.10 14.88 6.59
C LEU A 118 3.89 15.82 7.78
N SER A 119 4.73 16.84 7.92
CA SER A 119 4.72 17.75 9.09
C SER A 119 4.08 19.11 8.80
N GLU A 120 4.03 19.53 7.54
CA GLU A 120 3.60 20.87 7.15
C GLU A 120 2.32 20.83 6.29
N VAL A 121 1.40 21.74 6.58
CA VAL A 121 0.14 21.91 5.82
C VAL A 121 0.35 22.54 4.45
N THR A 122 1.53 23.11 4.20
CA THR A 122 1.90 23.76 2.93
C THR A 122 2.32 22.76 1.86
N HIS A 123 2.63 21.54 2.24
CA HIS A 123 3.11 20.50 1.35
C HIS A 123 2.06 19.39 1.18
N ASN A 124 1.79 19.03 -0.07
CA ASN A 124 0.80 17.98 -0.36
C ASN A 124 1.38 16.59 -0.04
N PRO A 125 0.82 15.86 0.94
CA PRO A 125 1.30 14.54 1.34
C PRO A 125 0.96 13.42 0.33
N PHE A 126 0.18 13.71 -0.70
CA PHE A 126 -0.23 12.76 -1.74
C PHE A 126 0.58 12.89 -3.04
N ILE A 127 1.67 13.65 -3.02
CA ILE A 127 2.63 13.73 -4.13
C ILE A 127 3.83 12.85 -3.81
N PHE A 128 4.00 11.80 -4.58
CA PHE A 128 5.09 10.83 -4.43
C PHE A 128 6.10 11.01 -5.54
N ASN A 129 7.33 11.33 -5.18
CA ASN A 129 8.41 11.60 -6.10
C ASN A 129 9.46 10.47 -6.08
N THR A 130 10.25 10.36 -7.12
CA THR A 130 11.31 9.33 -7.25
C THR A 130 12.43 9.44 -6.22
N GLN A 131 12.61 10.60 -5.58
CA GLN A 131 13.70 10.91 -4.64
C GLN A 131 15.08 10.53 -5.18
N ASN A 132 15.32 10.72 -6.48
CA ASN A 132 16.55 10.33 -7.18
C ASN A 132 16.86 8.83 -7.09
N LEU A 133 15.86 7.99 -6.95
CA LEU A 133 16.05 6.55 -7.03
C LEU A 133 16.64 6.14 -8.37
N LYS A 134 17.63 5.25 -8.32
CA LYS A 134 18.33 4.74 -9.51
C LYS A 134 17.93 3.31 -9.81
N LYS A 135 17.93 2.47 -8.79
CA LYS A 135 17.58 1.04 -8.91
C LYS A 135 16.82 0.58 -7.68
N PHE A 136 15.98 -0.38 -7.89
CA PHE A 136 15.28 -1.06 -6.81
C PHE A 136 15.05 -2.54 -7.12
N ASN A 137 15.01 -3.36 -6.10
CA ASN A 137 14.56 -4.75 -6.13
C ASN A 137 14.13 -5.18 -4.73
N VAL A 138 13.43 -6.29 -4.67
CA VAL A 138 13.00 -6.94 -3.43
C VAL A 138 13.68 -8.29 -3.30
N VAL A 139 14.05 -8.65 -2.09
CA VAL A 139 14.54 -9.98 -1.76
C VAL A 139 13.48 -10.67 -0.90
N LYS A 140 12.83 -11.69 -1.47
CA LYS A 140 11.82 -12.51 -0.80
C LYS A 140 12.45 -13.85 -0.44
N ASN A 141 12.52 -14.16 0.84
CA ASN A 141 13.13 -15.40 1.34
C ASN A 141 14.54 -15.68 0.77
N GLY A 142 15.35 -14.63 0.63
CA GLY A 142 16.71 -14.73 0.06
C GLY A 142 16.78 -14.75 -1.47
N VAL A 143 15.63 -14.72 -2.17
CA VAL A 143 15.57 -14.68 -3.63
C VAL A 143 15.24 -13.27 -4.12
N SER A 144 16.05 -12.73 -5.03
CA SER A 144 15.85 -11.42 -5.64
C SER A 144 14.68 -11.44 -6.64
N ILE A 145 13.78 -10.46 -6.53
CA ILE A 145 12.63 -10.28 -7.41
C ILE A 145 12.56 -8.80 -7.86
N PRO A 146 12.71 -8.50 -9.15
CA PRO A 146 13.22 -9.38 -10.21
C PRO A 146 14.68 -9.78 -9.94
N GLN A 147 15.17 -10.77 -10.67
CA GLN A 147 16.57 -11.24 -10.53
C GLN A 147 17.56 -10.08 -10.73
N ASP A 148 17.35 -9.29 -11.78
CA ASP A 148 18.10 -8.07 -12.03
C ASP A 148 17.30 -6.86 -11.47
N PRO A 149 17.93 -5.97 -10.66
CA PRO A 149 17.27 -4.79 -10.15
C PRO A 149 16.72 -3.89 -11.25
N VAL A 150 15.48 -3.41 -11.08
CA VAL A 150 14.85 -2.47 -12.01
C VAL A 150 15.63 -1.17 -11.99
N ASN A 151 16.17 -0.77 -13.14
CA ASN A 151 16.99 0.43 -13.29
C ASN A 151 16.16 1.57 -13.91
N ILE A 152 15.83 2.57 -13.11
CA ILE A 152 15.11 3.78 -13.50
C ILE A 152 16.02 5.01 -13.58
N GLY A 153 17.32 4.79 -13.46
CA GLY A 153 18.30 5.88 -13.32
C GLY A 153 18.40 6.82 -14.53
N ASP A 154 17.94 6.40 -15.69
CA ASP A 154 17.87 7.25 -16.87
C ASP A 154 16.41 7.59 -17.19
N LEU A 155 15.94 8.72 -16.62
CA LEU A 155 14.56 9.18 -16.83
C LEU A 155 14.35 9.77 -18.24
N THR A 156 15.42 10.10 -18.97
CA THR A 156 15.35 10.60 -20.35
C THR A 156 15.38 9.48 -21.38
N GLY A 157 15.74 8.28 -20.97
CA GLY A 157 15.82 7.08 -21.79
C GLY A 157 14.84 5.98 -21.37
N GLY A 158 15.14 4.76 -21.75
CA GLY A 158 14.29 3.60 -21.49
C GLY A 158 14.05 3.24 -20.02
N GLY A 159 14.86 3.78 -19.08
CA GLY A 159 14.71 3.51 -17.65
C GLY A 159 13.41 4.03 -17.05
N ALA A 160 12.93 5.17 -17.53
CA ALA A 160 11.63 5.72 -17.13
C ALA A 160 10.49 4.76 -17.50
N LEU A 161 10.47 4.33 -18.76
CA LEU A 161 9.45 3.41 -19.25
C LEU A 161 9.49 2.08 -18.50
N LEU A 162 10.69 1.56 -18.20
CA LEU A 162 10.86 0.32 -17.48
C LEU A 162 10.24 0.38 -16.07
N GLY A 163 10.45 1.49 -15.34
CA GLY A 163 9.83 1.70 -14.02
C GLY A 163 8.32 1.76 -14.08
N TYR A 164 7.78 2.48 -15.06
CA TYR A 164 6.33 2.58 -15.26
C TYR A 164 5.71 1.22 -15.65
N THR A 165 6.32 0.51 -16.58
CA THR A 165 5.85 -0.83 -17.00
C THR A 165 5.85 -1.80 -15.81
N HIS A 166 6.94 -1.82 -15.02
CA HIS A 166 7.01 -2.63 -13.81
C HIS A 166 5.89 -2.29 -12.82
N PHE A 167 5.59 -1.00 -12.63
CA PHE A 167 4.49 -0.56 -11.78
C PHE A 167 3.15 -1.09 -12.29
N ILE A 168 2.81 -0.85 -13.57
CA ILE A 168 1.53 -1.27 -14.18
C ILE A 168 1.34 -2.79 -14.12
N GLU A 169 2.38 -3.56 -14.41
CA GLU A 169 2.32 -5.03 -14.36
C GLU A 169 2.05 -5.57 -12.95
N ASN A 170 2.51 -4.86 -11.91
CA ASN A 170 2.40 -5.33 -10.53
C ASN A 170 1.23 -4.74 -9.73
N ILE A 171 0.45 -3.81 -10.30
CA ILE A 171 -0.80 -3.33 -9.68
C ILE A 171 -2.04 -4.08 -10.19
N GLY A 172 -1.86 -5.14 -11.00
CA GLY A 172 -2.96 -5.89 -11.60
C GLY A 172 -3.73 -5.10 -12.67
N SER A 173 -3.23 -3.95 -13.07
CA SER A 173 -3.79 -3.18 -14.19
C SER A 173 -3.32 -3.80 -15.48
N ASN A 174 -4.20 -4.53 -16.13
CA ASN A 174 -3.92 -4.98 -17.47
C ASN A 174 -4.22 -3.83 -18.43
N ILE A 175 -3.22 -3.44 -19.23
CA ILE A 175 -3.29 -2.34 -20.21
C ILE A 175 -4.54 -2.46 -21.12
N PHE A 176 -5.06 -3.66 -21.27
CA PHE A 176 -6.22 -3.93 -22.13
C PHE A 176 -7.57 -3.93 -21.41
N THR A 177 -7.61 -4.06 -20.09
CA THR A 177 -8.87 -4.25 -19.36
C THR A 177 -9.16 -3.21 -18.29
N HIS A 178 -8.14 -2.68 -17.62
CA HIS A 178 -8.30 -1.68 -16.56
C HIS A 178 -7.15 -0.68 -16.64
N ASP A 179 -7.46 0.55 -16.97
CA ASP A 179 -6.52 1.66 -16.89
C ASP A 179 -6.35 2.09 -15.43
N SER A 180 -5.11 2.28 -15.00
CA SER A 180 -4.80 2.81 -13.68
C SER A 180 -5.17 4.30 -13.55
N GLY A 181 -5.44 4.97 -14.66
CA GLY A 181 -5.62 6.42 -14.73
C GLY A 181 -4.32 7.22 -14.49
N ILE A 182 -3.19 6.53 -14.31
CA ILE A 182 -1.89 7.16 -14.11
C ILE A 182 -1.13 7.13 -15.43
N THR A 183 -0.89 8.29 -16.03
CA THR A 183 -0.07 8.40 -17.23
C THR A 183 1.41 8.23 -16.89
N PRO A 184 2.29 7.88 -17.85
CA PRO A 184 3.73 7.84 -17.59
C PRO A 184 4.30 9.16 -17.06
N ASP A 185 3.77 10.29 -17.51
CA ASP A 185 4.17 11.62 -17.04
C ASP A 185 3.73 11.86 -15.59
N ASP A 186 2.49 11.54 -15.24
CA ASP A 186 2.00 11.62 -13.87
C ASP A 186 2.76 10.68 -12.93
N TYR A 187 3.13 9.50 -13.40
CA TYR A 187 3.89 8.53 -12.62
C TYR A 187 5.21 9.11 -12.12
N PHE A 188 5.99 9.79 -12.98
CA PHE A 188 7.27 10.35 -12.56
C PHE A 188 7.16 11.68 -11.81
N ASN A 189 6.14 12.48 -12.10
CA ASN A 189 6.03 13.82 -11.53
C ASN A 189 5.32 13.87 -10.18
N ARG A 190 4.36 12.95 -9.93
CA ARG A 190 3.53 13.02 -8.71
C ARG A 190 3.05 11.70 -8.15
N SER A 191 3.15 10.62 -8.88
CA SER A 191 2.55 9.34 -8.52
C SER A 191 3.54 8.19 -8.60
N PHE A 192 4.79 8.45 -8.19
CA PHE A 192 5.83 7.44 -8.24
C PHE A 192 5.63 6.39 -7.16
N PHE A 193 5.33 5.17 -7.57
CA PHE A 193 5.22 4.01 -6.71
C PHE A 193 6.02 2.83 -7.25
N ILE A 194 6.59 2.07 -6.33
CA ILE A 194 7.14 0.76 -6.63
C ILE A 194 6.09 -0.26 -6.22
N ALA A 195 5.65 -1.10 -7.13
CA ALA A 195 4.68 -2.14 -6.84
C ALA A 195 5.27 -3.52 -7.07
N TYR A 196 4.89 -4.45 -6.20
CA TYR A 196 5.21 -5.87 -6.33
C TYR A 196 3.97 -6.71 -6.09
N ASP A 197 3.69 -7.60 -7.00
CA ASP A 197 2.73 -8.68 -6.83
C ASP A 197 3.49 -9.99 -6.60
N PHE A 198 3.30 -10.59 -5.44
CA PHE A 198 3.95 -11.82 -5.03
C PHE A 198 3.12 -13.07 -5.32
N THR A 199 1.94 -12.88 -5.91
CA THR A 199 1.09 -14.01 -6.31
C THR A 199 1.64 -14.69 -7.56
N PRO A 200 1.53 -16.02 -7.66
CA PRO A 200 2.07 -16.75 -8.83
C PRO A 200 1.45 -16.36 -10.16
N ASP A 201 0.18 -15.98 -10.14
CA ASP A 201 -0.61 -15.65 -11.33
C ASP A 201 -0.80 -14.14 -11.56
N LYS A 202 -0.15 -13.30 -10.75
CA LYS A 202 -0.24 -11.84 -10.85
C LYS A 202 -1.67 -11.29 -10.74
N THR A 203 -2.47 -11.89 -9.85
CA THR A 203 -3.88 -11.48 -9.62
C THR A 203 -4.08 -10.69 -8.34
N LEU A 204 -3.03 -10.24 -7.68
CA LEU A 204 -3.05 -9.50 -6.39
C LEU A 204 -3.82 -10.25 -5.27
N GLY A 205 -3.89 -11.57 -5.35
CA GLY A 205 -4.59 -12.39 -4.37
C GLY A 205 -6.10 -12.52 -4.61
N ALA A 206 -6.60 -12.20 -5.83
CA ALA A 206 -7.99 -12.47 -6.19
C ALA A 206 -8.35 -13.95 -6.08
N ASN A 207 -7.38 -14.83 -6.30
CA ASN A 207 -7.49 -16.25 -6.02
C ASN A 207 -7.01 -16.57 -4.61
N ASN A 208 -7.67 -17.52 -3.93
CA ASN A 208 -7.26 -17.96 -2.61
C ASN A 208 -5.99 -18.82 -2.70
N TYR A 209 -4.83 -18.20 -2.52
CA TYR A 209 -3.56 -18.91 -2.37
C TYR A 209 -3.29 -19.23 -0.90
N GLU A 210 -2.55 -20.31 -0.68
CA GLU A 210 -1.97 -20.55 0.62
C GLU A 210 -0.96 -19.47 0.93
N GLN A 211 -1.09 -18.84 2.11
CA GLN A 211 -0.20 -17.76 2.50
C GLN A 211 1.18 -18.30 2.86
N GLU A 212 2.17 -17.72 2.22
CA GLU A 212 3.57 -18.02 2.46
C GLU A 212 4.09 -17.27 3.69
N ASN A 213 4.94 -17.92 4.48
CA ASN A 213 5.66 -17.29 5.58
C ASN A 213 7.11 -17.03 5.19
N GLY A 214 7.67 -15.94 5.69
CA GLY A 214 9.07 -15.62 5.41
C GLY A 214 9.43 -14.18 5.70
N THR A 215 10.37 -13.64 4.92
CA THR A 215 10.85 -12.27 5.02
C THR A 215 10.90 -11.60 3.66
N ILE A 216 10.64 -10.31 3.67
CA ILE A 216 10.81 -9.43 2.51
C ILE A 216 11.72 -8.29 2.90
N ASP A 217 12.81 -8.13 2.16
CA ASP A 217 13.76 -7.03 2.26
C ASP A 217 13.66 -6.17 1.00
N LEU A 218 13.75 -4.84 1.14
CA LEU A 218 13.73 -3.92 0.02
C LEU A 218 15.11 -3.31 -0.18
N CYS A 219 15.66 -3.46 -1.38
CA CYS A 219 16.95 -2.92 -1.76
C CYS A 219 16.76 -1.69 -2.65
N LEU A 220 17.38 -0.58 -2.25
CA LEU A 220 17.27 0.70 -2.92
C LEU A 220 18.65 1.28 -3.21
N GLN A 221 18.83 1.82 -4.42
CA GLN A 221 20.02 2.55 -4.81
C GLN A 221 19.60 3.91 -5.37
N PHE A 222 20.27 4.97 -4.89
CA PHE A 222 19.99 6.35 -5.26
C PHE A 222 21.12 6.93 -6.13
N LYS A 223 20.81 7.94 -6.91
CA LYS A 223 21.83 8.73 -7.64
C LYS A 223 22.56 9.63 -6.66
N LYS A 224 23.84 9.86 -6.90
CA LYS A 224 24.58 10.91 -6.21
C LYS A 224 24.04 12.26 -6.67
N THR A 225 23.59 13.06 -5.74
CA THR A 225 23.16 14.43 -6.03
C THR A 225 24.40 15.35 -5.93
N ASP A 226 24.77 15.99 -7.02
CA ASP A 226 25.94 16.92 -7.04
C ASP A 226 25.68 18.23 -6.30
N LYS A 227 24.44 18.48 -5.91
CA LYS A 227 24.06 19.59 -5.04
C LYS A 227 23.60 19.02 -3.71
N TYR A 228 24.39 19.28 -2.66
CA TYR A 228 23.89 19.18 -1.30
C TYR A 228 22.70 20.17 -1.16
N PRO A 229 21.45 19.70 -1.02
CA PRO A 229 20.46 20.59 -0.49
C PRO A 229 20.88 20.84 0.97
N SER A 230 21.09 22.09 1.33
CA SER A 230 21.48 22.54 2.66
C SER A 230 20.38 22.36 3.71
N HIS A 231 19.39 21.52 3.45
CA HIS A 231 18.30 21.16 4.34
C HIS A 231 18.12 19.65 4.39
N THR A 232 18.14 19.15 5.60
CA THR A 232 18.00 17.76 6.03
C THR A 232 16.66 17.16 5.66
N ASN A 233 16.46 16.81 4.40
CA ASN A 233 15.26 16.09 3.98
C ASN A 233 15.47 14.60 4.25
N SER A 234 15.03 14.12 5.41
CA SER A 234 14.85 12.69 5.62
C SER A 234 13.56 12.27 4.90
N SER A 235 13.68 11.33 3.97
CA SER A 235 12.52 10.76 3.28
C SER A 235 11.96 9.61 4.11
N ARG A 236 10.64 9.46 4.13
CA ARG A 236 9.95 8.30 4.68
C ARG A 236 9.41 7.46 3.54
N MET A 237 9.44 6.16 3.72
CA MET A 237 8.89 5.17 2.81
C MET A 237 7.57 4.67 3.42
N LEU A 238 6.54 4.65 2.61
CA LEU A 238 5.22 4.06 2.90
C LEU A 238 5.16 2.64 2.41
#